data_2d1fe958f6790e849de1e7bfe1265cd5
#
_entry.id   2d1fe958f6790e849de1e7bfe1265cd5
#
_cell.length_a   1.000
_cell.length_b   1.000
_cell.length_c   1.000
_cell.angle_alpha   90.00
_cell.angle_beta   90.00
_cell.angle_gamma   90.00
#
_symmetry.space_group_name_H-M   'P 1'
#
loop_
_entity.id
_entity.type
_entity.pdbx_description
1 polymer ?
#
loop_
_entity_poly.entity_id
_entity_poly.type
_entity_poly.pdbx_seq_one_letter_code
_entity_poly.pdbx_strand_id
1 'polypeptide(L)'
;MKCIKVKCLTKWGRKALKTKYCGAVIVAAGNASRMGGIDKVMAPVGGEPMIKRTARAFQNCAVIREIVIVTRPDLLEEIMELCKDYPKVKAVVAGGRSRQQSVENGLEALSDKVKVVAIHDGARPLITEAVIDRAVRAGSTYGAAIPAIAVKDTTKIVKGGVVAETPDRSRLQAVQTPQVFDLDLLKAALKKAYDDEVTVTDDSGAVERLGMKVKVVSGDEKNIKVTTPLDLKIAEVFLEEMQ
;
A
#
# COMPACT_ATOMS: atom_id res chain seq x y z
N MET A 1 -28.07 17.38 46.01
CA MET A 1 -27.08 17.07 44.96
C MET A 1 -27.33 15.66 44.47
N LYS A 2 -27.99 15.50 43.30
CA LYS A 2 -28.25 14.20 42.67
C LYS A 2 -27.15 13.93 41.65
N CYS A 3 -26.37 12.85 41.91
CA CYS A 3 -25.31 12.39 41.02
C CYS A 3 -25.94 11.67 39.82
N ILE A 4 -25.78 12.27 38.61
CA ILE A 4 -26.24 11.65 37.37
C ILE A 4 -25.15 10.66 36.93
N LYS A 5 -25.48 9.35 37.04
CA LYS A 5 -24.67 8.29 36.47
C LYS A 5 -24.73 8.32 34.95
N VAL A 6 -23.64 8.71 34.29
CA VAL A 6 -23.44 8.55 32.85
C VAL A 6 -23.34 7.06 32.55
N LYS A 7 -24.37 6.49 31.93
CA LYS A 7 -24.33 5.13 31.38
C LYS A 7 -23.38 5.12 30.18
N CYS A 8 -22.22 4.49 30.35
CA CYS A 8 -21.29 4.19 29.28
C CYS A 8 -21.97 3.28 28.25
N LEU A 9 -22.21 3.79 27.04
CA LEU A 9 -22.76 3.04 25.92
C LEU A 9 -21.69 2.14 25.30
N THR A 10 -21.41 1.00 25.94
CA THR A 10 -20.65 -0.11 25.38
C THR A 10 -21.60 -1.19 24.90
N LYS A 11 -22.11 -1.05 23.68
CA LYS A 11 -22.69 -2.19 22.90
C LYS A 11 -22.74 -1.84 21.42
N TRP A 12 -21.58 -1.64 20.79
CA TRP A 12 -21.48 -1.94 19.38
C TRP A 12 -21.11 -3.43 19.28
N GLY A 13 -22.13 -4.25 19.11
CA GLY A 13 -21.94 -5.65 18.77
C GLY A 13 -21.07 -5.74 17.53
N ARG A 14 -19.92 -6.43 17.61
CA ARG A 14 -19.10 -6.79 16.47
C ARG A 14 -19.88 -7.80 15.61
N LYS A 15 -20.81 -7.35 14.79
CA LYS A 15 -21.13 -8.08 13.56
C LYS A 15 -19.83 -8.07 12.76
N ALA A 16 -19.25 -9.25 12.56
CA ALA A 16 -18.17 -9.44 11.62
C ALA A 16 -18.70 -8.95 10.27
N LEU A 17 -18.33 -7.71 9.87
CA LEU A 17 -18.64 -7.19 8.56
C LEU A 17 -18.00 -8.16 7.57
N LYS A 18 -18.82 -8.86 6.76
CA LYS A 18 -18.31 -9.66 5.66
C LYS A 18 -17.47 -8.71 4.79
N THR A 19 -16.15 -8.87 4.86
CA THR A 19 -15.24 -8.11 3.98
C THR A 19 -15.62 -8.44 2.55
N LYS A 20 -15.79 -7.41 1.71
CA LYS A 20 -15.97 -7.56 0.27
C LYS A 20 -14.79 -8.37 -0.29
N TYR A 21 -14.98 -9.02 -1.42
CA TYR A 21 -13.89 -9.75 -2.08
C TYR A 21 -12.77 -8.79 -2.45
N CYS A 22 -11.62 -8.91 -1.77
CA CYS A 22 -10.48 -8.01 -1.91
C CYS A 22 -9.37 -8.66 -2.73
N GLY A 23 -8.98 -7.99 -3.81
CA GLY A 23 -7.76 -8.26 -4.56
C GLY A 23 -6.62 -7.37 -4.08
N ALA A 24 -5.37 -7.80 -4.31
CA ALA A 24 -4.17 -6.98 -4.09
C ALA A 24 -3.41 -6.80 -5.40
N VAL A 25 -2.93 -5.59 -5.65
CA VAL A 25 -1.99 -5.27 -6.72
C VAL A 25 -0.67 -4.85 -6.08
N ILE A 26 0.37 -5.66 -6.25
CA ILE A 26 1.72 -5.39 -5.74
C ILE A 26 2.54 -4.76 -6.87
N VAL A 27 2.85 -3.47 -6.74
CA VAL A 27 3.57 -2.70 -7.77
C VAL A 27 5.07 -2.80 -7.56
N ALA A 28 5.76 -3.44 -8.49
CA ALA A 28 7.18 -3.74 -8.45
C ALA A 28 7.93 -3.39 -9.76
N ALA A 29 7.30 -2.60 -10.67
CA ALA A 29 7.84 -2.28 -11.99
C ALA A 29 8.79 -1.07 -12.01
N GLY A 30 9.09 -0.45 -10.87
CA GLY A 30 9.95 0.74 -10.80
C GLY A 30 11.43 0.41 -11.05
N ASN A 31 12.13 1.26 -11.83
CA ASN A 31 13.56 1.16 -12.04
C ASN A 31 14.36 1.48 -10.77
N ALA A 32 15.36 0.66 -10.48
CA ALA A 32 16.19 0.74 -9.27
C ALA A 32 17.37 1.73 -9.39
N SER A 33 17.18 2.89 -10.01
CA SER A 33 18.26 3.87 -10.31
C SER A 33 19.09 4.28 -9.09
N ARG A 34 18.55 4.17 -7.87
CA ARG A 34 19.21 4.55 -6.60
C ARG A 34 19.89 3.39 -5.86
N MET A 35 19.85 2.18 -6.42
CA MET A 35 20.36 0.96 -5.77
C MET A 35 21.74 0.51 -6.29
N GLY A 36 22.45 1.37 -7.05
CA GLY A 36 23.81 1.06 -7.52
C GLY A 36 23.91 -0.18 -8.39
N GLY A 37 22.90 -0.47 -9.23
CA GLY A 37 22.86 -1.61 -10.13
C GLY A 37 22.25 -2.90 -9.53
N ILE A 38 21.91 -2.90 -8.24
CA ILE A 38 21.16 -4.01 -7.62
C ILE A 38 19.70 -3.91 -8.03
N ASP A 39 19.11 -5.01 -8.52
CA ASP A 39 17.68 -5.06 -8.73
C ASP A 39 16.96 -5.00 -7.39
N LYS A 40 16.26 -3.88 -7.20
CA LYS A 40 15.66 -3.56 -5.92
C LYS A 40 14.67 -4.62 -5.43
N VAL A 41 13.78 -5.09 -6.31
CA VAL A 41 12.69 -6.00 -5.89
C VAL A 41 13.18 -7.43 -5.73
N MET A 42 14.33 -7.74 -6.35
CA MET A 42 15.01 -9.02 -6.22
C MET A 42 16.07 -9.02 -5.11
N ALA A 43 16.42 -7.85 -4.54
CA ALA A 43 17.37 -7.76 -3.44
C ALA A 43 16.91 -8.61 -2.25
N PRO A 44 17.82 -9.39 -1.63
CA PRO A 44 17.47 -10.26 -0.51
C PRO A 44 17.13 -9.42 0.74
N VAL A 45 16.08 -9.84 1.45
CA VAL A 45 15.72 -9.39 2.79
C VAL A 45 15.37 -10.63 3.62
N GLY A 46 16.14 -10.92 4.65
CA GLY A 46 16.02 -12.15 5.43
C GLY A 46 16.25 -13.41 4.59
N GLY A 47 17.23 -13.38 3.69
CA GLY A 47 17.62 -14.53 2.87
C GLY A 47 16.68 -14.87 1.71
N GLU A 48 15.66 -14.06 1.42
CA GLU A 48 14.76 -14.26 0.26
C GLU A 48 14.52 -12.95 -0.51
N PRO A 49 14.20 -13.01 -1.83
CA PRO A 49 13.88 -11.81 -2.61
C PRO A 49 12.77 -10.99 -1.97
N MET A 50 12.96 -9.66 -1.94
CA MET A 50 12.04 -8.71 -1.33
C MET A 50 10.61 -8.88 -1.85
N ILE A 51 10.43 -9.05 -3.16
CA ILE A 51 9.12 -9.24 -3.78
C ILE A 51 8.41 -10.51 -3.27
N LYS A 52 9.15 -11.60 -3.08
CA LYS A 52 8.60 -12.85 -2.55
C LYS A 52 8.11 -12.67 -1.12
N ARG A 53 8.89 -11.99 -0.28
CA ARG A 53 8.52 -11.65 1.10
C ARG A 53 7.24 -10.79 1.14
N THR A 54 7.18 -9.75 0.31
CA THR A 54 6.00 -8.90 0.18
C THR A 54 4.78 -9.72 -0.23
N ALA A 55 4.89 -10.53 -1.28
CA ALA A 55 3.81 -11.38 -1.76
C ALA A 55 3.34 -12.38 -0.70
N ARG A 56 4.25 -12.94 0.10
CA ARG A 56 3.94 -13.87 1.19
C ARG A 56 3.05 -13.23 2.27
N ALA A 57 3.29 -11.97 2.65
CA ALA A 57 2.45 -11.28 3.62
C ALA A 57 1.00 -11.17 3.15
N PHE A 58 0.78 -10.89 1.86
CA PHE A 58 -0.56 -10.86 1.26
C PHE A 58 -1.13 -12.26 1.05
N GLN A 59 -0.31 -13.25 0.69
CA GLN A 59 -0.71 -14.65 0.57
C GLN A 59 -1.27 -15.18 1.89
N ASN A 60 -0.65 -14.85 3.03
CA ASN A 60 -1.05 -15.32 4.34
C ASN A 60 -2.29 -14.57 4.89
N CYS A 61 -2.49 -13.32 4.48
CA CYS A 61 -3.56 -12.49 5.00
C CYS A 61 -4.95 -12.98 4.56
N ALA A 62 -5.81 -13.36 5.52
CA ALA A 62 -7.11 -13.99 5.26
C ALA A 62 -8.09 -13.11 4.48
N VAL A 63 -7.98 -11.78 4.57
CA VAL A 63 -8.89 -10.84 3.89
C VAL A 63 -8.56 -10.64 2.41
N ILE A 64 -7.35 -11.02 1.97
CA ILE A 64 -6.92 -11.00 0.58
C ILE A 64 -7.32 -12.30 -0.11
N ARG A 65 -7.95 -12.22 -1.26
CA ARG A 65 -8.48 -13.35 -2.01
C ARG A 65 -7.69 -13.67 -3.28
N GLU A 66 -7.12 -12.65 -3.91
CA GLU A 66 -6.25 -12.81 -5.06
C GLU A 66 -5.18 -11.71 -5.07
N ILE A 67 -4.08 -11.98 -5.74
CA ILE A 67 -2.90 -11.11 -5.85
C ILE A 67 -2.51 -11.05 -7.33
N VAL A 68 -2.27 -9.84 -7.81
CA VAL A 68 -1.59 -9.55 -9.08
C VAL A 68 -0.29 -8.84 -8.75
N ILE A 69 0.83 -9.30 -9.31
CA ILE A 69 2.12 -8.65 -9.18
C ILE A 69 2.42 -7.92 -10.49
N VAL A 70 2.76 -6.64 -10.40
CA VAL A 70 3.12 -5.82 -11.56
C VAL A 70 4.62 -5.56 -11.53
N THR A 71 5.34 -6.04 -12.53
CA THR A 71 6.81 -5.95 -12.57
C THR A 71 7.32 -5.53 -13.95
N ARG A 72 8.64 -5.41 -14.09
CA ARG A 72 9.27 -5.19 -15.40
C ARG A 72 9.16 -6.44 -16.27
N PRO A 73 9.13 -6.27 -17.61
CA PRO A 73 9.01 -7.39 -18.54
C PRO A 73 10.09 -8.48 -18.38
N ASP A 74 11.31 -8.08 -18.03
CA ASP A 74 12.47 -8.97 -17.84
C ASP A 74 12.38 -9.85 -16.58
N LEU A 75 11.47 -9.57 -15.65
CA LEU A 75 11.30 -10.30 -14.39
C LEU A 75 10.00 -11.12 -14.31
N LEU A 76 9.19 -11.14 -15.35
CA LEU A 76 7.87 -11.79 -15.33
C LEU A 76 7.97 -13.28 -14.99
N GLU A 77 8.81 -14.02 -15.71
CA GLU A 77 8.97 -15.47 -15.53
C GLU A 77 9.60 -15.79 -14.16
N GLU A 78 10.64 -15.04 -13.77
CA GLU A 78 11.33 -15.25 -12.52
C GLU A 78 10.41 -15.03 -11.32
N ILE A 79 9.63 -13.94 -11.29
CA ILE A 79 8.69 -13.66 -10.20
C ILE A 79 7.53 -14.66 -10.19
N MET A 80 7.05 -15.09 -11.36
CA MET A 80 6.04 -16.15 -11.45
C MET A 80 6.56 -17.44 -10.80
N GLU A 81 7.76 -17.85 -11.11
CA GLU A 81 8.37 -19.06 -10.53
C GLU A 81 8.60 -18.90 -9.02
N LEU A 82 9.10 -17.75 -8.56
CA LEU A 82 9.27 -17.45 -7.13
C LEU A 82 7.97 -17.55 -6.32
N CYS A 83 6.84 -17.25 -6.94
CA CYS A 83 5.53 -17.22 -6.29
C CYS A 83 4.64 -18.42 -6.65
N LYS A 84 5.13 -19.45 -7.32
CA LYS A 84 4.34 -20.61 -7.77
C LYS A 84 3.57 -21.32 -6.66
N ASP A 85 4.12 -21.33 -5.45
CA ASP A 85 3.49 -21.95 -4.27
C ASP A 85 2.50 -21.01 -3.56
N TYR A 86 2.21 -19.84 -4.12
CA TYR A 86 1.27 -18.87 -3.57
C TYR A 86 -0.05 -18.88 -4.34
N PRO A 87 -1.03 -19.72 -3.96
CA PRO A 87 -2.25 -19.94 -4.74
C PRO A 87 -3.12 -18.69 -4.94
N LYS A 88 -2.91 -17.63 -4.13
CA LYS A 88 -3.59 -16.34 -4.35
C LYS A 88 -2.94 -15.49 -5.43
N VAL A 89 -1.68 -15.73 -5.82
CA VAL A 89 -1.05 -15.06 -6.95
C VAL A 89 -1.66 -15.62 -8.24
N LYS A 90 -2.46 -14.79 -8.93
CA LYS A 90 -3.21 -15.19 -10.12
C LYS A 90 -2.51 -14.76 -11.40
N ALA A 91 -1.76 -13.67 -11.35
CA ALA A 91 -1.00 -13.17 -12.49
C ALA A 91 0.23 -12.39 -12.05
N VAL A 92 1.25 -12.42 -12.90
CA VAL A 92 2.38 -11.49 -12.90
C VAL A 92 2.34 -10.78 -14.24
N VAL A 93 2.21 -9.46 -14.25
CA VAL A 93 2.00 -8.66 -15.46
C VAL A 93 3.05 -7.57 -15.60
N ALA A 94 3.27 -7.12 -16.84
CA ALA A 94 4.20 -6.03 -17.10
C ALA A 94 3.64 -4.69 -16.61
N GLY A 95 4.49 -3.88 -16.00
CA GLY A 95 4.18 -2.49 -15.66
C GLY A 95 4.16 -1.59 -16.90
N GLY A 96 3.65 -0.37 -16.70
CA GLY A 96 3.59 0.66 -17.73
C GLY A 96 4.75 1.65 -17.63
N ARG A 97 4.64 2.75 -18.41
CA ARG A 97 5.63 3.84 -18.44
C ARG A 97 5.61 4.70 -17.17
N SER A 98 4.55 4.63 -16.38
CA SER A 98 4.40 5.34 -15.12
C SER A 98 3.92 4.39 -14.02
N ARG A 99 4.00 4.87 -12.74
CA ARG A 99 3.41 4.12 -11.60
C ARG A 99 1.90 3.98 -11.79
N GLN A 100 1.21 5.05 -12.21
CA GLN A 100 -0.23 5.01 -12.48
C GLN A 100 -0.58 3.94 -13.52
N GLN A 101 0.09 3.94 -14.67
CA GLN A 101 -0.15 2.92 -15.70
C GLN A 101 0.16 1.49 -15.21
N SER A 102 1.17 1.34 -14.35
CA SER A 102 1.46 0.04 -13.73
C SER A 102 0.33 -0.41 -12.80
N VAL A 103 -0.28 0.50 -12.04
CA VAL A 103 -1.48 0.20 -11.25
C VAL A 103 -2.63 -0.20 -12.15
N GLU A 104 -2.92 0.54 -13.21
CA GLU A 104 -3.98 0.26 -14.19
C GLU A 104 -3.82 -1.15 -14.80
N ASN A 105 -2.61 -1.50 -15.27
CA ASN A 105 -2.33 -2.85 -15.79
C ASN A 105 -2.61 -3.95 -14.74
N GLY A 106 -2.28 -3.67 -13.48
CA GLY A 106 -2.58 -4.58 -12.36
C GLY A 106 -4.08 -4.70 -12.09
N LEU A 107 -4.84 -3.61 -12.18
CA LEU A 107 -6.29 -3.60 -12.00
C LEU A 107 -7.03 -4.35 -13.11
N GLU A 108 -6.51 -4.32 -14.34
CA GLU A 108 -7.07 -5.05 -15.48
C GLU A 108 -6.88 -6.57 -15.35
N ALA A 109 -5.82 -7.01 -14.69
CA ALA A 109 -5.52 -8.43 -14.47
C ALA A 109 -6.29 -9.04 -13.28
N LEU A 110 -7.01 -8.26 -12.49
CA LEU A 110 -7.86 -8.76 -11.43
C LEU A 110 -9.15 -9.40 -11.98
N SER A 111 -9.67 -10.39 -11.25
CA SER A 111 -10.95 -11.01 -11.63
C SER A 111 -12.15 -10.09 -11.36
N ASP A 112 -13.27 -10.30 -12.07
CA ASP A 112 -14.53 -9.57 -11.88
C ASP A 112 -15.15 -9.73 -10.49
N LYS A 113 -14.65 -10.67 -9.69
CA LYS A 113 -15.09 -10.90 -8.31
C LYS A 113 -14.61 -9.81 -7.37
N VAL A 114 -13.51 -9.13 -7.71
CA VAL A 114 -12.91 -8.09 -6.88
C VAL A 114 -13.83 -6.88 -6.79
N LYS A 115 -14.10 -6.45 -5.57
CA LYS A 115 -14.89 -5.24 -5.26
C LYS A 115 -14.10 -4.22 -4.46
N VAL A 116 -13.03 -4.66 -3.81
CA VAL A 116 -12.09 -3.82 -3.06
C VAL A 116 -10.68 -4.21 -3.50
N VAL A 117 -9.82 -3.22 -3.71
CA VAL A 117 -8.44 -3.46 -4.12
C VAL A 117 -7.47 -2.80 -3.14
N ALA A 118 -6.41 -3.52 -2.82
CA ALA A 118 -5.27 -3.05 -2.03
C ALA A 118 -4.07 -2.83 -2.96
N ILE A 119 -3.65 -1.59 -3.14
CA ILE A 119 -2.45 -1.23 -3.94
C ILE A 119 -1.26 -1.15 -3.01
N HIS A 120 -0.24 -1.95 -3.25
CA HIS A 120 0.93 -2.02 -2.38
C HIS A 120 2.25 -1.90 -3.14
N ASP A 121 3.20 -1.19 -2.54
CA ASP A 121 4.56 -1.11 -3.07
C ASP A 121 5.32 -2.41 -2.82
N GLY A 122 5.78 -3.09 -3.86
CA GLY A 122 6.60 -4.31 -3.75
C GLY A 122 7.90 -4.12 -2.95
N ALA A 123 8.30 -2.88 -2.76
CA ALA A 123 9.45 -2.47 -1.98
C ALA A 123 9.16 -2.21 -0.48
N ARG A 124 8.05 -2.70 0.07
CA ARG A 124 7.76 -2.69 1.50
C ARG A 124 7.63 -4.12 2.05
N PRO A 125 8.77 -4.83 2.20
CA PRO A 125 8.78 -6.26 2.50
C PRO A 125 8.37 -6.60 3.94
N LEU A 126 8.31 -5.61 4.83
CA LEU A 126 8.01 -5.81 6.25
C LEU A 126 6.54 -5.49 6.60
N ILE A 127 5.68 -5.41 5.59
CA ILE A 127 4.24 -5.26 5.83
C ILE A 127 3.69 -6.44 6.64
N THR A 128 2.90 -6.14 7.67
CA THR A 128 2.27 -7.16 8.51
C THR A 128 0.83 -7.42 8.11
N GLU A 129 0.33 -8.64 8.37
CA GLU A 129 -1.07 -8.98 8.15
C GLU A 129 -2.02 -8.07 8.92
N ALA A 130 -1.62 -7.60 10.11
CA ALA A 130 -2.41 -6.69 10.93
C ALA A 130 -2.64 -5.33 10.25
N VAL A 131 -1.64 -4.79 9.56
CA VAL A 131 -1.77 -3.53 8.79
C VAL A 131 -2.64 -3.76 7.56
N ILE A 132 -2.42 -4.87 6.83
CA ILE A 132 -3.24 -5.24 5.66
C ILE A 132 -4.71 -5.38 6.05
N ASP A 133 -5.02 -6.16 7.09
CA ASP A 133 -6.41 -6.40 7.56
C ASP A 133 -7.08 -5.09 7.96
N ARG A 134 -6.39 -4.24 8.72
CA ARG A 134 -6.91 -2.94 9.17
C ARG A 134 -7.23 -2.02 7.98
N ALA A 135 -6.32 -1.92 7.00
CA ALA A 135 -6.51 -1.10 5.82
C ALA A 135 -7.67 -1.63 4.95
N VAL A 136 -7.74 -2.95 4.72
CA VAL A 136 -8.80 -3.58 3.91
C VAL A 136 -10.18 -3.41 4.55
N ARG A 137 -10.31 -3.59 5.88
CA ARG A 137 -11.58 -3.35 6.59
C ARG A 137 -12.02 -1.91 6.50
N ALA A 138 -11.09 -0.98 6.66
CA ALA A 138 -11.40 0.45 6.54
C ALA A 138 -11.78 0.81 5.10
N GLY A 139 -11.03 0.38 4.09
CA GLY A 139 -11.34 0.60 2.67
C GLY A 139 -12.70 0.00 2.29
N SER A 140 -13.01 -1.22 2.77
CA SER A 140 -14.31 -1.86 2.56
C SER A 140 -15.48 -1.08 3.17
N THR A 141 -15.23 -0.36 4.27
CA THR A 141 -16.26 0.38 5.02
C THR A 141 -16.44 1.80 4.49
N TYR A 142 -15.33 2.49 4.21
CA TYR A 142 -15.33 3.92 3.87
C TYR A 142 -15.15 4.21 2.37
N GLY A 143 -14.89 3.19 1.55
CA GLY A 143 -14.63 3.32 0.12
C GLY A 143 -13.16 3.63 -0.21
N ALA A 144 -12.43 4.29 0.69
CA ALA A 144 -11.00 4.56 0.55
C ALA A 144 -10.31 4.60 1.92
N ALA A 145 -9.14 3.97 2.06
CA ALA A 145 -8.35 3.99 3.29
C ALA A 145 -6.85 3.83 3.01
N ILE A 146 -6.05 4.49 3.83
CA ILE A 146 -4.58 4.44 3.78
C ILE A 146 -4.00 4.24 5.16
N PRO A 147 -2.97 3.40 5.35
CA PRO A 147 -2.18 3.37 6.56
C PRO A 147 -1.19 4.54 6.56
N ALA A 148 -0.99 5.14 7.74
CA ALA A 148 -0.02 6.22 7.91
C ALA A 148 0.57 6.20 9.31
N ILE A 149 1.74 6.82 9.46
CA ILE A 149 2.44 7.04 10.73
C ILE A 149 2.64 8.53 10.95
N ALA A 150 2.73 8.97 12.21
CA ALA A 150 3.01 10.35 12.53
C ALA A 150 4.40 10.78 12.04
N VAL A 151 4.50 11.99 11.51
CA VAL A 151 5.81 12.56 11.15
C VAL A 151 6.56 12.93 12.42
N LYS A 152 7.81 12.45 12.56
CA LYS A 152 8.65 12.66 13.75
C LYS A 152 9.41 13.99 13.69
N ASP A 153 9.91 14.35 12.51
CA ASP A 153 10.74 15.55 12.32
C ASP A 153 9.89 16.79 12.04
N THR A 154 10.47 17.95 12.34
CA THR A 154 9.87 19.23 11.93
C THR A 154 9.97 19.40 10.42
N THR A 155 8.83 19.43 9.74
CA THR A 155 8.74 19.56 8.28
C THR A 155 8.61 21.03 7.88
N LYS A 156 9.28 21.41 6.78
CA LYS A 156 9.24 22.76 6.22
C LYS A 156 8.71 22.74 4.80
N ILE A 157 7.88 23.71 4.45
CA ILE A 157 7.60 24.02 3.04
C ILE A 157 8.66 25.01 2.59
N VAL A 158 9.36 24.69 1.48
CA VAL A 158 10.47 25.49 0.94
C VAL A 158 10.13 25.98 -0.45
N LYS A 159 10.37 27.28 -0.71
CA LYS A 159 10.27 27.92 -2.03
C LYS A 159 11.59 28.63 -2.33
N GLY A 160 12.19 28.35 -3.50
CA GLY A 160 13.44 28.98 -3.91
C GLY A 160 14.60 28.82 -2.91
N GLY A 161 14.67 27.70 -2.19
CA GLY A 161 15.72 27.44 -1.18
C GLY A 161 15.48 28.09 0.19
N VAL A 162 14.37 28.84 0.35
CA VAL A 162 14.02 29.54 1.60
C VAL A 162 12.78 28.90 2.24
N VAL A 163 12.76 28.80 3.56
CA VAL A 163 11.60 28.31 4.31
C VAL A 163 10.43 29.26 4.10
N ALA A 164 9.33 28.75 3.51
CA ALA A 164 8.10 29.51 3.31
C ALA A 164 7.10 29.30 4.47
N GLU A 165 7.04 28.07 5.02
CA GLU A 165 6.08 27.70 6.08
C GLU A 165 6.61 26.55 6.93
N THR A 166 6.17 26.50 8.18
CA THR A 166 6.36 25.34 9.07
C THR A 166 4.99 24.78 9.43
N PRO A 167 4.51 23.72 8.76
CA PRO A 167 3.24 23.11 9.08
C PRO A 167 3.19 22.56 10.50
N ASP A 168 2.02 22.58 11.12
CA ASP A 168 1.78 21.90 12.39
C ASP A 168 1.98 20.39 12.22
N ARG A 169 3.06 19.86 12.84
CA ARG A 169 3.45 18.45 12.77
C ARG A 169 2.34 17.50 13.27
N SER A 170 1.51 17.92 14.22
CA SER A 170 0.42 17.09 14.75
C SER A 170 -0.62 16.73 13.68
N ARG A 171 -0.68 17.48 12.58
CA ARG A 171 -1.56 17.30 11.45
C ARG A 171 -0.91 16.58 10.27
N LEU A 172 0.38 16.27 10.35
CA LEU A 172 1.13 15.60 9.28
C LEU A 172 1.22 14.11 9.53
N GLN A 173 1.00 13.34 8.47
CA GLN A 173 1.11 11.90 8.47
C GLN A 173 1.97 11.45 7.28
N ALA A 174 2.91 10.52 7.52
CA ALA A 174 3.65 9.86 6.46
C ALA A 174 2.84 8.64 5.98
N VAL A 175 2.35 8.73 4.74
CA VAL A 175 1.48 7.72 4.15
C VAL A 175 2.29 6.49 3.75
N GLN A 176 1.70 5.33 4.00
CA GLN A 176 2.23 4.03 3.62
C GLN A 176 1.27 3.30 2.66
N THR A 177 1.65 2.09 2.27
CA THR A 177 0.79 1.15 1.55
C THR A 177 0.63 -0.13 2.40
N PRO A 178 -0.47 -0.93 2.20
CA PRO A 178 -1.40 -0.88 1.08
C PRO A 178 -2.40 0.27 1.17
N GLN A 179 -2.61 0.99 0.07
CA GLN A 179 -3.73 1.91 -0.09
C GLN A 179 -4.93 1.13 -0.60
N VAL A 180 -6.07 1.23 0.06
CA VAL A 180 -7.21 0.34 -0.20
C VAL A 180 -8.43 1.14 -0.63
N PHE A 181 -9.05 0.70 -1.72
CA PHE A 181 -10.16 1.40 -2.37
C PHE A 181 -11.27 0.45 -2.80
N ASP A 182 -12.48 0.97 -2.89
CA ASP A 182 -13.50 0.40 -3.76
C ASP A 182 -12.95 0.41 -5.21
N LEU A 183 -13.08 -0.71 -5.92
CA LEU A 183 -12.43 -0.89 -7.22
C LEU A 183 -12.94 0.11 -8.26
N ASP A 184 -14.25 0.31 -8.32
CA ASP A 184 -14.86 1.19 -9.32
C ASP A 184 -14.50 2.67 -9.03
N LEU A 185 -14.44 3.04 -7.74
CA LEU A 185 -13.99 4.36 -7.32
C LEU A 185 -12.54 4.63 -7.76
N LEU A 186 -11.62 3.68 -7.53
CA LEU A 186 -10.23 3.86 -7.94
C LEU A 186 -10.09 3.97 -9.46
N LYS A 187 -10.77 3.10 -10.22
CA LYS A 187 -10.77 3.17 -11.70
C LYS A 187 -11.25 4.52 -12.21
N ALA A 188 -12.36 5.03 -11.65
CA ALA A 188 -12.88 6.34 -12.00
C ALA A 188 -11.90 7.48 -11.65
N ALA A 189 -11.22 7.39 -10.50
CA ALA A 189 -10.26 8.38 -10.04
C ALA A 189 -9.01 8.43 -10.93
N LEU A 190 -8.44 7.27 -11.28
CA LEU A 190 -7.28 7.18 -12.17
C LEU A 190 -7.63 7.68 -13.59
N LYS A 191 -8.80 7.27 -14.11
CA LYS A 191 -9.27 7.77 -15.41
C LYS A 191 -9.41 9.30 -15.40
N LYS A 192 -10.02 9.88 -14.37
CA LYS A 192 -10.16 11.35 -14.25
C LYS A 192 -8.80 12.04 -14.17
N ALA A 193 -7.84 11.49 -13.42
CA ALA A 193 -6.49 12.04 -13.35
C ALA A 193 -5.78 12.00 -14.72
N TYR A 194 -5.98 10.93 -15.48
CA TYR A 194 -5.47 10.80 -16.85
C TYR A 194 -6.13 11.81 -17.79
N ASP A 195 -7.46 11.92 -17.79
CA ASP A 195 -8.21 12.85 -18.65
C ASP A 195 -7.85 14.32 -18.35
N ASP A 196 -7.50 14.63 -17.09
CA ASP A 196 -7.05 15.97 -16.67
C ASP A 196 -5.54 16.22 -16.88
N GLU A 197 -4.79 15.25 -17.42
CA GLU A 197 -3.33 15.29 -17.60
C GLU A 197 -2.56 15.57 -16.29
N VAL A 198 -3.07 15.09 -15.15
CA VAL A 198 -2.45 15.31 -13.84
C VAL A 198 -1.70 14.08 -13.38
N THR A 199 -0.42 14.27 -13.05
CA THR A 199 0.36 13.24 -12.35
C THR A 199 0.03 13.28 -10.86
N VAL A 200 -0.46 12.16 -10.33
CA VAL A 200 -0.69 11.98 -8.90
C VAL A 200 0.53 11.31 -8.25
N THR A 201 0.81 11.67 -7.00
CA THR A 201 1.96 11.12 -6.26
C THR A 201 1.67 9.73 -5.71
N ASP A 202 0.39 9.45 -5.39
CA ASP A 202 -0.10 8.16 -4.92
C ASP A 202 -1.56 7.95 -5.35
N ASP A 203 -2.12 6.77 -5.07
CA ASP A 203 -3.46 6.40 -5.52
C ASP A 203 -4.55 7.15 -4.73
N SER A 204 -4.26 7.48 -3.46
CA SER A 204 -5.18 8.26 -2.63
C SER A 204 -5.36 9.69 -3.16
N GLY A 205 -4.31 10.30 -3.68
CA GLY A 205 -4.38 11.62 -4.30
C GLY A 205 -5.31 11.68 -5.51
N ALA A 206 -5.39 10.59 -6.30
CA ALA A 206 -6.37 10.49 -7.38
C ALA A 206 -7.81 10.50 -6.84
N VAL A 207 -8.07 9.74 -5.77
CA VAL A 207 -9.40 9.64 -5.14
C VAL A 207 -9.80 10.96 -4.47
N GLU A 208 -8.87 11.65 -3.82
CA GLU A 208 -9.08 12.98 -3.22
C GLU A 208 -9.49 14.03 -4.27
N ARG A 209 -8.94 13.96 -5.48
CA ARG A 209 -9.31 14.83 -6.61
C ARG A 209 -10.78 14.68 -7.04
N LEU A 210 -11.39 13.52 -6.81
CA LEU A 210 -12.84 13.34 -6.99
C LEU A 210 -13.68 13.95 -5.85
N GLY A 211 -13.04 14.61 -4.87
CA GLY A 211 -13.72 15.13 -3.67
C GLY A 211 -14.07 14.07 -2.64
N MET A 212 -13.56 12.84 -2.80
CA MET A 212 -13.83 11.74 -1.87
C MET A 212 -12.90 11.81 -0.67
N LYS A 213 -13.43 11.44 0.51
CA LYS A 213 -12.66 11.39 1.74
C LYS A 213 -11.91 10.07 1.84
N VAL A 214 -10.62 10.13 2.15
CA VAL A 214 -9.78 8.96 2.40
C VAL A 214 -9.61 8.76 3.91
N LYS A 215 -9.94 7.56 4.39
CA LYS A 215 -9.80 7.22 5.82
C LYS A 215 -8.34 6.90 6.14
N VAL A 216 -7.76 7.59 7.12
CA VAL A 216 -6.45 7.24 7.66
C VAL A 216 -6.60 6.18 8.76
N VAL A 217 -5.77 5.14 8.70
CA VAL A 217 -5.64 4.10 9.73
C VAL A 217 -4.19 4.03 10.21
N SER A 218 -3.95 3.45 11.38
CA SER A 218 -2.59 3.31 11.90
C SER A 218 -1.74 2.40 11.00
N GLY A 219 -0.62 2.92 10.55
CA GLY A 219 0.44 2.16 9.88
C GLY A 219 1.35 1.43 10.87
N ASP A 220 2.57 1.16 10.45
CA ASP A 220 3.62 0.54 11.24
C ASP A 220 4.96 1.17 10.88
N GLU A 221 5.75 1.57 11.88
CA GLU A 221 7.07 2.19 11.65
C GLU A 221 8.04 1.23 10.95
N LYS A 222 7.88 -0.09 11.17
CA LYS A 222 8.67 -1.13 10.50
C LYS A 222 8.27 -1.35 9.05
N ASN A 223 7.10 -0.87 8.60
CA ASN A 223 6.64 -0.97 7.20
C ASN A 223 7.33 0.08 6.32
N ILE A 224 8.67 0.11 6.38
CA ILE A 224 9.49 1.03 5.59
C ILE A 224 9.44 0.70 4.09
N LYS A 225 9.66 1.73 3.26
CA LYS A 225 9.87 1.57 1.82
C LYS A 225 11.36 1.49 1.55
N VAL A 226 11.86 0.35 1.15
CA VAL A 226 13.26 0.17 0.76
C VAL A 226 13.51 0.91 -0.55
N THR A 227 14.36 1.93 -0.52
CA THR A 227 14.69 2.79 -1.67
C THR A 227 16.19 2.96 -1.88
N THR A 228 16.98 2.68 -0.87
CA THR A 228 18.44 2.81 -0.85
C THR A 228 19.09 1.55 -0.27
N PRO A 229 20.41 1.33 -0.49
CA PRO A 229 21.13 0.23 0.17
C PRO A 229 21.10 0.32 1.71
N LEU A 230 20.99 1.53 2.28
CA LEU A 230 20.84 1.69 3.73
C LEU A 230 19.51 1.13 4.22
N ASP A 231 18.43 1.36 3.46
CA ASP A 231 17.11 0.84 3.83
C ASP A 231 17.09 -0.70 3.86
N LEU A 232 17.91 -1.39 3.03
CA LEU A 232 18.06 -2.84 3.11
C LEU A 232 18.62 -3.28 4.46
N LYS A 233 19.66 -2.61 4.94
CA LYS A 233 20.25 -2.90 6.25
C LYS A 233 19.26 -2.64 7.38
N ILE A 234 18.49 -1.56 7.29
CA ILE A 234 17.43 -1.25 8.27
C ILE A 234 16.34 -2.32 8.22
N ALA A 235 15.97 -2.78 7.03
CA ALA A 235 14.97 -3.85 6.89
C ALA A 235 15.43 -5.17 7.54
N GLU A 236 16.71 -5.53 7.43
CA GLU A 236 17.28 -6.72 8.11
C GLU A 236 17.17 -6.57 9.64
N VAL A 237 17.59 -5.44 10.21
CA VAL A 237 17.49 -5.19 11.65
C VAL A 237 16.04 -5.29 12.13
N PHE A 238 15.10 -4.66 11.43
CA PHE A 238 13.68 -4.74 11.79
C PHE A 238 13.13 -6.16 11.67
N LEU A 239 13.64 -6.93 10.72
CA LEU A 239 13.22 -8.32 10.56
C LEU A 239 13.67 -9.19 11.74
N GLU A 240 14.89 -9.00 12.22
CA GLU A 240 15.41 -9.70 13.42
C GLU A 240 14.54 -9.40 14.65
N GLU A 241 14.08 -8.16 14.83
CA GLU A 241 13.19 -7.77 15.93
C GLU A 241 11.74 -8.29 15.79
N MET A 242 11.35 -8.82 14.62
CA MET A 242 10.01 -9.35 14.36
C MET A 242 9.92 -10.87 14.56
N GLN A 243 11.05 -11.54 14.75
CA GLN A 243 11.15 -12.98 15.02
C GLN A 243 11.04 -13.26 16.51
#